data_845d437183127dce8fad55599f384e11
#
_entry.id   845d437183127dce8fad55599f384e11
#
_cell.length_a   1.000
_cell.length_b   1.000
_cell.length_c   1.000
_cell.angle_alpha   90.00
_cell.angle_beta   90.00
_cell.angle_gamma   90.00
#
_symmetry.space_group_name_H-M   'P 1'
#
loop_
_entity.id
_entity.type
_entity.pdbx_description
1 polymer ?
#
loop_
_entity_poly.entity_id
_entity_poly.type
_entity_poly.pdbx_seq_one_letter_code
_entity_poly.pdbx_strand_id
1 'polypeptide(L)'
;RLVKWDLSDGAGNINLAIEKLNQVFDFELSYFETELTAWKEDPARKIRPMPHSQQELIRNTDLPEILYIEGAQKQILSNQYERNPRARARCIAVHGSACAVCGFDFGLVFGEEFSGKIEVHHKKPISEIGGRYAVDPVNDLIPVCPNCHMMLHSKPDGVYSIEELKAMRKGE
;
A
#
# COMPACT_ATOMS: atom_id res chain seq x y z
N ARG A 1 8.28 6.02 13.36
CA ARG A 1 7.45 7.01 12.61
C ARG A 1 6.89 8.00 13.61
N LEU A 2 7.35 9.25 13.57
CA LEU A 2 6.76 10.33 14.35
C LEU A 2 5.37 10.63 13.77
N VAL A 3 4.32 10.30 14.50
CA VAL A 3 2.96 10.74 14.19
C VAL A 3 2.86 12.20 14.64
N LYS A 4 2.78 13.13 13.69
CA LYS A 4 2.43 14.52 14.00
C LYS A 4 0.92 14.57 14.26
N TRP A 5 0.55 14.81 15.50
CA TRP A 5 -0.83 15.09 15.90
C TRP A 5 -1.13 16.57 15.66
N ASP A 6 -2.26 16.86 15.03
CA ASP A 6 -2.79 18.21 14.96
C ASP A 6 -3.52 18.50 16.27
N LEU A 7 -2.99 19.43 17.05
CA LEU A 7 -3.47 19.78 18.38
C LEU A 7 -4.52 20.88 18.36
N SER A 8 -5.12 21.18 17.21
CA SER A 8 -6.03 22.32 17.03
C SER A 8 -7.41 22.17 17.70
N ASP A 9 -7.78 20.96 18.14
CA ASP A 9 -9.15 20.65 18.60
C ASP A 9 -9.40 20.71 20.12
N GLY A 10 -8.51 21.34 20.86
CA GLY A 10 -8.71 21.60 22.30
C GLY A 10 -8.32 20.46 23.26
N ALA A 11 -8.20 20.78 24.56
CA ALA A 11 -7.62 19.94 25.61
C ALA A 11 -8.30 18.56 25.83
N GLY A 12 -9.55 18.39 25.44
CA GLY A 12 -10.27 17.11 25.57
C GLY A 12 -9.75 16.00 24.67
N ASN A 13 -9.29 16.35 23.47
CA ASN A 13 -8.76 15.39 22.49
C ASN A 13 -7.35 14.91 22.85
N ILE A 14 -6.56 15.75 23.53
CA ILE A 14 -5.20 15.42 23.97
C ILE A 14 -5.23 14.35 25.05
N ASN A 15 -6.09 14.48 26.03
CA ASN A 15 -6.20 13.53 27.14
C ASN A 15 -6.66 12.15 26.64
N LEU A 16 -7.63 12.12 25.72
CA LEU A 16 -8.08 10.88 25.09
C LEU A 16 -6.99 10.22 24.24
N ALA A 17 -6.19 11.02 23.53
CA ALA A 17 -5.06 10.51 22.74
C ALA A 17 -3.96 9.93 23.64
N ILE A 18 -3.64 10.59 24.75
CA ILE A 18 -2.67 10.12 25.76
C ILE A 18 -3.16 8.83 26.41
N GLU A 19 -4.43 8.77 26.80
CA GLU A 19 -5.02 7.57 27.38
C GLU A 19 -4.95 6.36 26.43
N LYS A 20 -5.27 6.55 25.15
CA LYS A 20 -5.16 5.51 24.13
C LYS A 20 -3.72 5.07 23.86
N LEU A 21 -2.77 6.02 23.85
CA LEU A 21 -1.35 5.70 23.72
C LEU A 21 -0.86 4.87 24.91
N ASN A 22 -1.28 5.22 26.13
CA ASN A 22 -0.94 4.48 27.33
C ASN A 22 -1.52 3.05 27.28
N GLN A 23 -2.76 2.88 26.85
CA GLN A 23 -3.38 1.56 26.71
C GLN A 23 -2.64 0.68 25.71
N VAL A 24 -2.21 1.22 24.56
CA VAL A 24 -1.40 0.48 23.58
C VAL A 24 -0.03 0.14 24.17
N PHE A 25 0.59 1.06 24.89
CA PHE A 25 1.90 0.87 25.49
C PHE A 25 1.86 -0.18 26.61
N ASP A 26 0.83 -0.13 27.45
CA ASP A 26 0.61 -1.10 28.51
C ASP A 26 0.35 -2.51 27.95
N PHE A 27 -0.38 -2.62 26.87
CA PHE A 27 -0.59 -3.89 26.15
C PHE A 27 0.71 -4.46 25.60
N GLU A 28 1.52 -3.65 24.89
CA GLU A 28 2.80 -4.07 24.36
C GLU A 28 3.75 -4.52 25.47
N LEU A 29 3.82 -3.77 26.55
CA LEU A 29 4.66 -4.09 27.70
C LEU A 29 4.21 -5.42 28.34
N SER A 30 2.92 -5.59 28.59
CA SER A 30 2.33 -6.81 29.16
C SER A 30 2.58 -8.03 28.28
N TYR A 31 2.49 -7.89 26.97
CA TYR A 31 2.80 -8.96 26.01
C TYR A 31 4.26 -9.38 26.11
N PHE A 32 5.19 -8.43 26.11
CA PHE A 32 6.63 -8.72 26.26
C PHE A 32 6.96 -9.38 27.60
N GLU A 33 6.39 -8.92 28.69
CA GLU A 33 6.58 -9.51 30.01
C GLU A 33 6.09 -10.96 30.06
N THR A 34 4.93 -11.23 29.44
CA THR A 34 4.36 -12.58 29.35
C THR A 34 5.25 -13.52 28.53
N GLU A 35 5.69 -13.10 27.35
CA GLU A 35 6.56 -13.91 26.50
C GLU A 35 7.95 -14.10 27.10
N LEU A 36 8.48 -13.09 27.79
CA LEU A 36 9.77 -13.18 28.49
C LEU A 36 9.71 -14.15 29.67
N THR A 37 8.63 -14.15 30.43
CA THR A 37 8.40 -15.06 31.55
C THR A 37 8.32 -16.49 31.03
N ALA A 38 7.52 -16.74 30.01
CA ALA A 38 7.39 -18.06 29.41
C ALA A 38 8.70 -18.56 28.76
N TRP A 39 9.55 -17.68 28.24
CA TRP A 39 10.88 -18.02 27.74
C TRP A 39 11.87 -18.38 28.88
N LYS A 40 11.79 -17.69 30.02
CA LYS A 40 12.61 -18.02 31.21
C LYS A 40 12.29 -19.41 31.77
N GLU A 41 11.01 -19.82 31.68
CA GLU A 41 10.56 -21.18 32.13
C GLU A 41 10.97 -22.27 31.13
N ASP A 42 10.95 -21.98 29.82
CA ASP A 42 11.36 -22.88 28.75
C ASP A 42 12.21 -22.16 27.70
N PRO A 43 13.55 -22.09 27.86
CA PRO A 43 14.46 -21.43 26.91
C PRO A 43 14.48 -22.07 25.51
N ALA A 44 13.99 -23.28 25.32
CA ALA A 44 13.87 -23.92 24.02
C ALA A 44 12.63 -23.41 23.23
N ARG A 45 11.71 -22.76 23.92
CA ARG A 45 10.53 -22.16 23.31
C ARG A 45 10.92 -20.98 22.41
N LYS A 46 10.38 -20.98 21.18
CA LYS A 46 10.47 -19.80 20.31
C LYS A 46 9.56 -18.69 20.85
N ILE A 47 10.14 -17.53 21.09
CA ILE A 47 9.36 -16.31 21.39
C ILE A 47 8.41 -16.07 20.19
N ARG A 48 7.12 -15.96 20.46
CA ARG A 48 6.14 -15.65 19.42
C ARG A 48 6.32 -14.19 18.99
N PRO A 49 6.29 -13.89 17.70
CA PRO A 49 6.24 -12.49 17.26
C PRO A 49 4.95 -11.85 17.74
N MET A 50 5.04 -10.58 18.14
CA MET A 50 3.85 -9.79 18.48
C MET A 50 2.88 -9.79 17.29
N PRO A 51 1.58 -9.96 17.52
CA PRO A 51 0.58 -9.89 16.45
C PRO A 51 0.66 -8.54 15.73
N HIS A 52 1.04 -8.55 14.47
CA HIS A 52 1.21 -7.30 13.69
C HIS A 52 -0.07 -6.86 12.98
N SER A 53 -1.12 -7.68 12.98
CA SER A 53 -2.38 -7.30 12.35
C SER A 53 -3.26 -6.55 13.35
N GLN A 54 -3.70 -5.36 12.97
CA GLN A 54 -4.73 -4.62 13.72
C GLN A 54 -5.99 -5.47 13.95
N GLN A 55 -6.26 -6.44 13.08
CA GLN A 55 -7.39 -7.36 13.21
C GLN A 55 -7.23 -8.39 14.35
N GLU A 56 -6.01 -8.85 14.63
CA GLU A 56 -5.74 -9.73 15.77
C GLU A 56 -5.77 -8.98 17.10
N LEU A 57 -5.26 -7.75 17.12
CA LEU A 57 -5.38 -6.84 18.27
C LEU A 57 -6.85 -6.56 18.63
N ILE A 58 -7.70 -6.29 17.62
CA ILE A 58 -9.13 -6.02 17.81
C ILE A 58 -9.89 -7.28 18.28
N ARG A 59 -9.50 -8.48 17.85
CA ARG A 59 -10.15 -9.73 18.26
C ARG A 59 -9.82 -10.18 19.70
N ASN A 60 -8.65 -9.79 20.21
CA ASN A 60 -8.13 -10.28 21.49
C ASN A 60 -8.26 -9.28 22.64
N THR A 61 -8.79 -8.10 22.39
CA THR A 61 -9.03 -7.09 23.43
C THR A 61 -10.49 -6.69 23.44
N ASP A 62 -11.11 -6.69 24.60
CA ASP A 62 -12.34 -5.94 24.89
C ASP A 62 -12.01 -4.44 24.89
N LEU A 63 -11.49 -3.95 23.74
CA LEU A 63 -11.21 -2.54 23.57
C LEU A 63 -12.53 -1.79 23.54
N PRO A 64 -12.66 -0.71 24.31
CA PRO A 64 -13.81 0.18 24.19
C PRO A 64 -13.95 0.64 22.76
N GLU A 65 -15.17 0.85 22.30
CA GLU A 65 -15.52 1.27 20.95
C GLU A 65 -14.59 2.40 20.49
N ILE A 66 -13.66 2.07 19.56
CA ILE A 66 -12.71 3.06 19.05
C ILE A 66 -13.47 3.97 18.11
N LEU A 67 -13.59 5.24 18.46
CA LEU A 67 -14.19 6.24 17.61
C LEU A 67 -13.26 6.55 16.43
N TYR A 68 -13.61 6.05 15.25
CA TYR A 68 -12.89 6.36 14.00
C TYR A 68 -13.41 7.68 13.47
N ILE A 69 -12.61 8.74 13.54
CA ILE A 69 -12.96 10.07 13.03
C ILE A 69 -12.31 10.22 11.65
N GLU A 70 -13.14 10.49 10.63
CA GLU A 70 -12.73 10.77 9.26
C GLU A 70 -13.26 12.15 8.82
N GLY A 71 -12.84 12.62 7.62
CA GLY A 71 -13.41 13.81 6.98
C GLY A 71 -12.61 15.09 7.16
N ALA A 72 -11.49 15.09 7.91
CA ALA A 72 -10.62 16.25 7.95
C ALA A 72 -9.95 16.49 6.57
N GLN A 73 -10.05 17.72 6.05
CA GLN A 73 -9.35 18.10 4.82
C GLN A 73 -7.85 18.16 5.06
N LYS A 74 -7.10 17.41 4.24
CA LYS A 74 -5.64 17.43 4.26
C LYS A 74 -5.11 17.96 2.94
N GLN A 75 -4.40 19.08 2.97
CA GLN A 75 -3.62 19.54 1.82
C GLN A 75 -2.33 18.73 1.72
N ILE A 76 -2.13 18.07 0.58
CA ILE A 76 -0.92 17.31 0.31
C ILE A 76 -0.18 17.99 -0.83
N LEU A 77 1.04 18.48 -0.55
CA LEU A 77 1.98 18.89 -1.59
C LEU A 77 2.64 17.59 -2.12
N SER A 78 2.30 17.22 -3.36
CA SER A 78 2.94 16.08 -4.02
C SER A 78 3.66 16.55 -5.29
N ASN A 79 4.88 16.06 -5.50
CA ASN A 79 5.58 16.24 -6.76
C ASN A 79 4.98 15.27 -7.79
N GLN A 80 4.30 15.81 -8.79
CA GLN A 80 3.78 15.03 -9.91
C GLN A 80 4.69 15.20 -11.12
N TYR A 81 5.09 14.09 -11.72
CA TYR A 81 5.77 14.11 -13.02
C TYR A 81 4.75 14.27 -14.14
N GLU A 82 5.04 15.15 -15.09
CA GLU A 82 4.22 15.32 -16.30
C GLU A 82 4.15 13.99 -17.07
N ARG A 83 2.93 13.61 -17.46
CA ARG A 83 2.65 12.39 -18.23
C ARG A 83 2.17 12.77 -19.63
N ASN A 84 2.69 12.15 -20.66
CA ASN A 84 2.30 12.42 -22.03
C ASN A 84 1.06 11.58 -22.43
N PRO A 85 -0.12 12.18 -22.65
CA PRO A 85 -1.34 11.46 -23.00
C PRO A 85 -1.24 10.70 -24.33
N ARG A 86 -0.45 11.21 -25.29
CA ARG A 86 -0.24 10.57 -26.59
C ARG A 86 0.60 9.32 -26.45
N ALA A 87 1.60 9.34 -25.57
CA ALA A 87 2.41 8.15 -25.27
C ALA A 87 1.55 7.05 -24.64
N ARG A 88 0.67 7.41 -23.70
CA ARG A 88 -0.31 6.48 -23.13
C ARG A 88 -1.22 5.88 -24.20
N ALA A 89 -1.83 6.72 -25.04
CA ALA A 89 -2.72 6.25 -26.11
C ALA A 89 -1.97 5.31 -27.08
N ARG A 90 -0.73 5.63 -27.46
CA ARG A 90 0.10 4.79 -28.31
C ARG A 90 0.44 3.45 -27.66
N CYS A 91 0.78 3.44 -26.36
CA CYS A 91 1.03 2.20 -25.61
C CYS A 91 -0.21 1.29 -25.67
N ILE A 92 -1.40 1.81 -25.37
CA ILE A 92 -2.64 1.02 -25.41
C ILE A 92 -2.95 0.54 -26.84
N ALA A 93 -2.74 1.38 -27.85
CA ALA A 93 -2.98 1.00 -29.24
C ALA A 93 -2.08 -0.16 -29.71
N VAL A 94 -0.87 -0.29 -29.16
CA VAL A 94 0.07 -1.35 -29.52
C VAL A 94 -0.10 -2.60 -28.67
N HIS A 95 -0.26 -2.42 -27.35
CA HIS A 95 -0.28 -3.54 -26.39
C HIS A 95 -1.70 -4.02 -26.03
N GLY A 96 -2.72 -3.29 -26.44
CA GLY A 96 -4.12 -3.55 -26.01
C GLY A 96 -4.44 -2.98 -24.64
N SER A 97 -5.66 -3.25 -24.15
CA SER A 97 -6.18 -2.80 -22.87
C SER A 97 -6.19 -3.87 -21.78
N ALA A 98 -5.71 -5.08 -22.06
CA ALA A 98 -5.57 -6.13 -21.08
C ALA A 98 -4.33 -5.92 -20.20
N CYS A 99 -4.48 -6.21 -18.91
CA CYS A 99 -3.38 -6.12 -17.96
C CYS A 99 -2.26 -7.09 -18.31
N ALA A 100 -1.05 -6.60 -18.50
CA ALA A 100 0.11 -7.41 -18.86
C ALA A 100 0.50 -8.44 -17.79
N VAL A 101 0.06 -8.27 -16.54
CA VAL A 101 0.34 -9.20 -15.44
C VAL A 101 -0.75 -10.27 -15.31
N CYS A 102 -2.03 -9.84 -15.21
CA CYS A 102 -3.13 -10.75 -14.88
C CYS A 102 -4.15 -10.99 -16.00
N GLY A 103 -3.98 -10.32 -17.15
CA GLY A 103 -4.90 -10.46 -18.27
C GLY A 103 -6.25 -9.74 -18.10
N PHE A 104 -6.53 -9.13 -16.95
CA PHE A 104 -7.78 -8.43 -16.70
C PHE A 104 -8.02 -7.30 -17.69
N ASP A 105 -9.20 -7.27 -18.32
CA ASP A 105 -9.63 -6.22 -19.23
C ASP A 105 -10.98 -5.66 -18.78
N PHE A 106 -11.02 -4.34 -18.56
CA PHE A 106 -12.22 -3.66 -18.08
C PHE A 106 -13.38 -3.72 -19.08
N GLY A 107 -13.10 -3.64 -20.36
CA GLY A 107 -14.12 -3.73 -21.41
C GLY A 107 -14.76 -5.10 -21.46
N LEU A 108 -13.98 -6.17 -21.31
CA LEU A 108 -14.49 -7.55 -21.29
C LEU A 108 -15.32 -7.88 -20.04
N VAL A 109 -14.93 -7.29 -18.89
CA VAL A 109 -15.57 -7.64 -17.59
C VAL A 109 -16.78 -6.76 -17.29
N PHE A 110 -16.71 -5.45 -17.59
CA PHE A 110 -17.73 -4.47 -17.20
C PHE A 110 -18.53 -3.90 -18.37
N GLY A 111 -18.16 -4.19 -19.62
CA GLY A 111 -18.82 -3.67 -20.81
C GLY A 111 -17.96 -2.71 -21.61
N GLU A 112 -18.37 -2.49 -22.88
CA GLU A 112 -17.59 -1.74 -23.87
C GLU A 112 -17.30 -0.29 -23.45
N GLU A 113 -18.14 0.33 -22.65
CA GLU A 113 -17.97 1.67 -22.08
C GLU A 113 -16.72 1.82 -21.21
N PHE A 114 -16.21 0.70 -20.69
CA PHE A 114 -14.98 0.64 -19.91
C PHE A 114 -13.75 0.20 -20.71
N SER A 115 -13.91 0.02 -22.01
CA SER A 115 -12.79 -0.35 -22.89
C SER A 115 -11.68 0.72 -22.85
N GLY A 116 -10.42 0.27 -22.76
CA GLY A 116 -9.26 1.16 -22.66
C GLY A 116 -9.08 1.83 -21.29
N LYS A 117 -9.92 1.54 -20.30
CA LYS A 117 -9.75 1.97 -18.91
C LYS A 117 -8.70 1.11 -18.21
N ILE A 118 -7.45 1.34 -18.54
CA ILE A 118 -6.29 0.63 -18.01
C ILE A 118 -5.24 1.65 -17.57
N GLU A 119 -4.42 1.35 -16.60
CA GLU A 119 -3.27 2.17 -16.26
C GLU A 119 -2.09 1.82 -17.15
N VAL A 120 -1.12 2.73 -17.27
CA VAL A 120 0.11 2.52 -18.03
C VAL A 120 1.29 2.70 -17.08
N HIS A 121 2.01 1.61 -16.90
CA HIS A 121 3.18 1.55 -16.05
C HIS A 121 4.45 1.84 -16.85
N HIS A 122 5.38 2.61 -16.27
CA HIS A 122 6.71 2.81 -16.78
C HIS A 122 7.61 1.68 -16.29
N LYS A 123 8.13 0.87 -17.19
CA LYS A 123 9.04 -0.25 -16.85
C LYS A 123 10.27 0.24 -16.09
N LYS A 124 10.73 1.46 -16.41
CA LYS A 124 11.75 2.17 -15.64
C LYS A 124 11.10 3.34 -14.89
N PRO A 125 11.21 3.43 -13.56
CA PRO A 125 10.62 4.52 -12.79
C PRO A 125 11.11 5.89 -13.27
N ILE A 126 10.19 6.84 -13.46
CA ILE A 126 10.55 8.21 -13.90
C ILE A 126 11.45 8.89 -12.86
N SER A 127 11.30 8.57 -11.59
CA SER A 127 12.14 9.07 -10.50
C SER A 127 13.62 8.73 -10.66
N GLU A 128 13.94 7.64 -11.38
CA GLU A 128 15.32 7.22 -11.62
C GLU A 128 15.95 7.90 -12.83
N ILE A 129 15.13 8.51 -13.71
CA ILE A 129 15.61 9.14 -14.95
C ILE A 129 16.17 10.55 -14.68
N GLY A 130 15.67 11.24 -13.64
CA GLY A 130 16.28 12.49 -13.14
C GLY A 130 16.06 13.72 -14.00
N GLY A 131 15.09 13.71 -14.96
CA GLY A 131 14.80 14.88 -15.79
C GLY A 131 13.81 14.62 -16.93
N ARG A 132 13.70 15.58 -17.84
CA ARG A 132 12.90 15.40 -19.07
C ARG A 132 13.56 14.37 -19.98
N TYR A 133 12.79 13.42 -20.45
CA TYR A 133 13.26 12.39 -21.39
C TYR A 133 12.20 12.08 -22.47
N ALA A 134 12.62 11.52 -23.58
CA ALA A 134 11.74 11.01 -24.61
C ALA A 134 11.33 9.57 -24.24
N VAL A 135 10.08 9.36 -23.89
CA VAL A 135 9.53 8.03 -23.60
C VAL A 135 9.23 7.30 -24.89
N ASP A 136 9.65 6.03 -25.00
CA ASP A 136 9.20 5.11 -26.06
C ASP A 136 7.90 4.41 -25.60
N PRO A 137 6.74 4.73 -26.22
CA PRO A 137 5.48 4.15 -25.79
C PRO A 137 5.36 2.64 -25.95
N VAL A 138 6.21 2.04 -26.78
CA VAL A 138 6.20 0.60 -27.09
C VAL A 138 7.12 -0.17 -26.14
N ASN A 139 8.32 0.36 -25.92
CA ASN A 139 9.34 -0.34 -25.16
C ASN A 139 9.38 0.04 -23.68
N ASP A 140 9.06 1.31 -23.33
CA ASP A 140 9.18 1.80 -21.96
C ASP A 140 7.87 1.69 -21.17
N LEU A 141 6.73 1.53 -21.86
CA LEU A 141 5.41 1.53 -21.27
C LEU A 141 4.71 0.18 -21.42
N ILE A 142 3.86 -0.15 -20.45
CA ILE A 142 3.07 -1.38 -20.49
C ILE A 142 1.72 -1.20 -19.75
N PRO A 143 0.58 -1.70 -20.29
CA PRO A 143 -0.71 -1.60 -19.64
C PRO A 143 -0.80 -2.58 -18.47
N VAL A 144 -1.28 -2.08 -17.33
CA VAL A 144 -1.51 -2.86 -16.11
C VAL A 144 -2.81 -2.41 -15.43
N CYS A 145 -3.54 -3.32 -14.79
CA CYS A 145 -4.70 -2.93 -13.99
C CYS A 145 -4.23 -2.25 -12.68
N PRO A 146 -5.09 -1.43 -12.02
CA PRO A 146 -4.73 -0.71 -10.79
C PRO A 146 -4.18 -1.62 -9.69
N ASN A 147 -4.75 -2.83 -9.54
CA ASN A 147 -4.30 -3.78 -8.53
C ASN A 147 -2.86 -4.26 -8.81
N CYS A 148 -2.58 -4.67 -10.04
CA CYS A 148 -1.22 -5.09 -10.42
C CYS A 148 -0.25 -3.91 -10.38
N HIS A 149 -0.67 -2.69 -10.74
CA HIS A 149 0.16 -1.49 -10.67
C HIS A 149 0.58 -1.18 -9.23
N MET A 150 -0.37 -1.25 -8.29
CA MET A 150 -0.07 -1.12 -6.87
C MET A 150 0.93 -2.20 -6.41
N MET A 151 0.75 -3.45 -6.84
CA MET A 151 1.67 -4.54 -6.48
C MET A 151 3.07 -4.36 -7.06
N LEU A 152 3.19 -3.89 -8.31
CA LEU A 152 4.50 -3.56 -8.90
C LEU A 152 5.28 -2.57 -8.04
N HIS A 153 4.62 -1.57 -7.48
CA HIS A 153 5.21 -0.53 -6.63
C HIS A 153 5.31 -0.92 -5.15
N SER A 154 4.95 -2.13 -4.75
CA SER A 154 5.01 -2.59 -3.34
C SER A 154 6.37 -3.18 -2.93
N LYS A 155 7.33 -3.27 -3.84
CA LYS A 155 8.69 -3.74 -3.54
C LYS A 155 9.37 -2.77 -2.56
N PRO A 156 9.95 -3.25 -1.45
CA PRO A 156 10.59 -2.36 -0.47
C PRO A 156 11.70 -1.49 -1.07
N ASP A 157 12.49 -2.07 -1.98
CA ASP A 157 13.59 -1.38 -2.66
C ASP A 157 13.37 -1.44 -4.18
N GLY A 158 12.66 -0.44 -4.72
CA GLY A 158 12.43 -0.30 -6.15
C GLY A 158 11.05 -0.72 -6.63
N VAL A 159 10.98 -1.39 -7.78
CA VAL A 159 9.74 -1.82 -8.44
C VAL A 159 9.91 -3.26 -8.92
N TYR A 160 8.88 -4.09 -8.75
CA TYR A 160 8.89 -5.43 -9.35
C TYR A 160 8.80 -5.35 -10.86
N SER A 161 9.50 -6.25 -11.57
CA SER A 161 9.26 -6.46 -12.98
C SER A 161 7.90 -7.15 -13.23
N ILE A 162 7.40 -7.05 -14.46
CA ILE A 162 6.18 -7.76 -14.86
C ILE A 162 6.32 -9.27 -14.67
N GLU A 163 7.48 -9.81 -14.99
CA GLU A 163 7.83 -11.23 -14.90
C GLU A 163 7.90 -11.70 -13.45
N GLU A 164 8.54 -10.93 -12.57
CA GLU A 164 8.57 -11.20 -11.14
C GLU A 164 7.15 -11.26 -10.57
N LEU A 165 6.31 -10.26 -10.89
CA LEU A 165 4.95 -10.22 -10.35
C LEU A 165 4.06 -11.33 -10.92
N LYS A 166 4.23 -11.72 -12.20
CA LYS A 166 3.57 -12.90 -12.77
C LYS A 166 3.93 -14.17 -12.01
N ALA A 167 5.21 -14.36 -11.72
CA ALA A 167 5.69 -15.54 -10.99
C ALA A 167 5.18 -15.62 -9.54
N MET A 168 4.86 -14.48 -8.93
CA MET A 168 4.32 -14.40 -7.55
C MET A 168 2.81 -14.67 -7.49
N ARG A 169 2.09 -14.61 -8.61
CA ARG A 169 0.65 -14.87 -8.60
C ARG A 169 0.36 -16.31 -8.19
N LYS A 170 -0.48 -16.45 -7.16
CA LYS A 170 -1.03 -17.74 -6.75
C LYS A 170 -2.36 -17.96 -7.48
N GLY A 171 -2.42 -18.98 -8.29
CA GLY A 171 -3.64 -19.44 -8.96
C GLY A 171 -3.72 -19.03 -10.44
N GLU A 172 -3.39 -19.91 -11.28
CA GLU A 172 -4.12 -20.36 -12.46
C GLU A 172 -4.73 -21.71 -12.12
#